data_34d0f32ca0660cc2d11cbd5521c57a60
#
_entry.id   34d0f32ca0660cc2d11cbd5521c57a60
#
_cell.length_a   1.000
_cell.length_b   1.000
_cell.length_c   1.000
_cell.angle_alpha   90.00
_cell.angle_beta   90.00
_cell.angle_gamma   90.00
#
_symmetry.space_group_name_H-M   'P 1'
#
loop_
_entity.id
_entity.type
_entity.pdbx_description
1 polymer ?
#
loop_
_entity_poly.entity_id
_entity_poly.type
_entity_poly.pdbx_seq_one_letter_code
_entity_poly.pdbx_strand_id
1 'polypeptide(L)'
;MRGLYSSKTKIRHQIFTEIARLAYEGDIEKEMDDLPYKILPGEIATYRDSIFLERAVVGERLRVAMGMSLRKVTEHAPISKGVEASVIEEKYYEPPLINVIKFACNSCPEKRVMITEGCQGCLEHPCVEVCPKKAVHMEGGRSHIDEDACIKCGKCLEACPYNAIIKQERPCSKACGMNAIGSDEYGRAEIDQDKCVSCGQCLVSCPFSAIVDKGQIFQTIMALKSETPVYAIVAPAIAGQFPGMENNKIRGAFQ
;
A
#
# COMPACT_ATOMS: atom_id res chain seq x y z
N MET A 1 -5.96 7.34 -8.04
CA MET A 1 -6.45 8.19 -6.92
C MET A 1 -5.46 9.30 -6.56
N ARG A 2 -4.77 9.86 -7.56
CA ARG A 2 -3.91 11.03 -7.35
C ARG A 2 -4.80 12.26 -7.11
N GLY A 3 -4.49 13.05 -6.09
CA GLY A 3 -5.23 14.29 -5.76
C GLY A 3 -6.39 14.17 -4.77
N LEU A 4 -6.73 12.97 -4.30
CA LEU A 4 -7.73 12.80 -3.24
C LEU A 4 -7.05 12.77 -1.86
N TYR A 5 -7.41 13.72 -1.00
CA TYR A 5 -7.00 13.72 0.39
C TYR A 5 -7.82 12.68 1.17
N SER A 6 -7.23 11.53 1.43
CA SER A 6 -7.87 10.40 2.10
C SER A 6 -7.27 10.18 3.50
N SER A 7 -7.91 9.35 4.32
CA SER A 7 -7.37 8.93 5.63
C SER A 7 -5.95 8.37 5.52
N LYS A 8 -5.64 7.65 4.43
CA LYS A 8 -4.30 7.18 4.10
C LYS A 8 -3.28 8.34 3.99
N THR A 9 -3.65 9.41 3.29
CA THR A 9 -2.80 10.60 3.11
C THR A 9 -2.61 11.31 4.44
N LYS A 10 -3.69 11.47 5.21
CA LYS A 10 -3.66 12.10 6.54
C LYS A 10 -2.69 11.40 7.49
N ILE A 11 -2.79 10.08 7.61
CA ILE A 11 -1.91 9.29 8.48
C ILE A 11 -0.45 9.37 8.02
N ARG A 12 -0.22 9.31 6.70
CA ARG A 12 1.14 9.46 6.15
C ARG A 12 1.75 10.82 6.51
N HIS A 13 0.97 11.90 6.41
CA HIS A 13 1.42 13.24 6.83
C HIS A 13 1.72 13.26 8.33
N GLN A 14 0.86 12.72 9.17
CA GLN A 14 1.09 12.66 10.62
C GLN A 14 2.38 11.89 10.96
N ILE A 15 2.61 10.74 10.32
CA ILE A 15 3.84 9.96 10.49
C ILE A 15 5.08 10.80 10.13
N PHE A 16 5.08 11.45 8.96
CA PHE A 16 6.22 12.27 8.55
C PHE A 16 6.42 13.49 9.45
N THR A 17 5.34 14.11 9.94
CA THR A 17 5.41 15.22 10.89
C THR A 17 6.06 14.78 12.20
N GLU A 18 5.66 13.64 12.76
CA GLU A 18 6.24 13.15 14.01
C GLU A 18 7.71 12.72 13.85
N ILE A 19 8.06 12.10 12.72
CA ILE A 19 9.46 11.78 12.42
C ILE A 19 10.31 13.04 12.27
N ALA A 20 9.80 14.07 11.59
CA ALA A 20 10.49 15.34 11.47
C ALA A 20 10.66 16.01 12.85
N ARG A 21 9.61 16.01 13.68
CA ARG A 21 9.70 16.52 15.06
C ARG A 21 10.77 15.79 15.85
N LEU A 22 10.78 14.46 15.82
CA LEU A 22 11.82 13.67 16.49
C LEU A 22 13.24 13.99 15.98
N ALA A 23 13.40 14.21 14.69
CA ALA A 23 14.70 14.53 14.10
C ALA A 23 15.21 15.91 14.55
N TYR A 24 14.31 16.86 14.82
CA TYR A 24 14.69 18.20 15.29
C TYR A 24 14.86 18.30 16.81
N GLU A 25 13.99 17.67 17.60
CA GLU A 25 13.79 18.00 19.02
C GLU A 25 13.81 16.77 19.93
N GLY A 26 13.63 15.55 19.39
CA GLY A 26 13.25 14.38 20.16
C GLY A 26 14.38 13.45 20.58
N ASP A 27 14.08 12.65 21.60
CA ASP A 27 14.82 11.44 21.98
C ASP A 27 14.12 10.25 21.33
N ILE A 28 14.67 9.81 20.19
CA ILE A 28 14.06 8.79 19.33
C ILE A 28 13.89 7.47 20.07
N GLU A 29 14.90 7.05 20.84
CA GLU A 29 14.87 5.77 21.54
C GLU A 29 13.75 5.70 22.56
N LYS A 30 13.43 6.82 23.23
CA LYS A 30 12.37 6.88 24.21
C LYS A 30 10.98 7.14 23.65
N GLU A 31 10.88 7.97 22.62
CA GLU A 31 9.57 8.44 22.15
C GLU A 31 8.96 7.57 21.05
N MET A 32 9.78 6.82 20.27
CA MET A 32 9.32 6.13 19.07
C MET A 32 8.22 5.09 19.33
N ASP A 33 8.32 4.36 20.44
CA ASP A 33 7.36 3.31 20.78
C ASP A 33 5.99 3.86 21.17
N ASP A 34 5.93 5.11 21.64
CA ASP A 34 4.68 5.79 22.02
C ASP A 34 4.00 6.52 20.86
N LEU A 35 4.70 6.75 19.73
CA LEU A 35 4.15 7.48 18.59
C LEU A 35 2.86 6.90 18.02
N PRO A 36 2.65 5.57 17.90
CA PRO A 36 1.36 5.05 17.44
C PRO A 36 0.19 5.47 18.30
N TYR A 37 0.39 5.62 19.61
CA TYR A 37 -0.64 6.08 20.56
C TYR A 37 -0.88 7.58 20.46
N LYS A 38 0.16 8.36 20.16
CA LYS A 38 0.05 9.80 19.92
C LYS A 38 -0.66 10.11 18.60
N ILE A 39 -0.35 9.35 17.52
CA ILE A 39 -0.96 9.52 16.20
C ILE A 39 -2.41 9.04 16.18
N LEU A 40 -2.70 7.97 16.91
CA LEU A 40 -4.01 7.33 17.03
C LEU A 40 -4.43 7.25 18.50
N PRO A 41 -4.87 8.37 19.09
CA PRO A 41 -5.35 8.41 20.47
C PRO A 41 -6.73 7.75 20.60
N GLY A 42 -7.09 7.39 21.85
CA GLY A 42 -8.40 6.83 22.17
C GLY A 42 -8.48 5.31 21.99
N GLU A 43 -9.69 4.78 22.07
CA GLU A 43 -9.96 3.33 22.12
C GLU A 43 -10.72 2.82 20.89
N ILE A 44 -11.30 3.74 20.11
CA ILE A 44 -12.16 3.40 18.97
C ILE A 44 -11.35 3.41 17.68
N ALA A 45 -11.39 2.29 16.95
CA ALA A 45 -10.83 2.20 15.62
C ALA A 45 -11.57 3.11 14.62
N THR A 46 -10.86 3.74 13.69
CA THR A 46 -11.44 4.71 12.74
C THR A 46 -11.47 4.23 11.30
N TYR A 47 -10.62 3.30 10.92
CA TYR A 47 -10.49 2.81 9.52
C TYR A 47 -10.13 1.33 9.42
N ARG A 48 -10.09 0.61 10.55
CA ARG A 48 -9.94 -0.84 10.64
C ARG A 48 -10.80 -1.39 11.77
N ASP A 49 -10.84 -2.70 11.89
CA ASP A 49 -11.69 -3.39 12.87
C ASP A 49 -11.16 -3.27 14.33
N SER A 50 -9.89 -2.90 14.49
CA SER A 50 -9.23 -2.82 15.79
C SER A 50 -8.24 -1.66 15.86
N ILE A 51 -8.30 -0.88 16.93
CA ILE A 51 -7.33 0.18 17.23
C ILE A 51 -5.91 -0.37 17.43
N PHE A 52 -5.79 -1.58 17.97
CA PHE A 52 -4.49 -2.26 18.13
C PHE A 52 -3.87 -2.56 16.77
N LEU A 53 -4.67 -3.03 15.80
CA LEU A 53 -4.23 -3.27 14.44
C LEU A 53 -3.82 -1.95 13.74
N GLU A 54 -4.60 -0.88 13.93
CA GLU A 54 -4.27 0.45 13.39
C GLU A 54 -2.93 0.94 13.91
N ARG A 55 -2.69 0.87 15.23
CA ARG A 55 -1.44 1.25 15.88
C ARG A 55 -0.26 0.37 15.44
N ALA A 56 -0.46 -0.93 15.30
CA ALA A 56 0.56 -1.83 14.78
C ALA A 56 0.98 -1.45 13.33
N VAL A 57 0.00 -1.14 12.47
CA VAL A 57 0.28 -0.67 11.09
C VAL A 57 1.01 0.67 11.10
N VAL A 58 0.64 1.61 11.96
CA VAL A 58 1.34 2.90 12.12
C VAL A 58 2.78 2.66 12.59
N GLY A 59 2.99 1.75 13.54
CA GLY A 59 4.33 1.39 14.02
C GLY A 59 5.25 0.90 12.90
N GLU A 60 4.76 -0.01 12.04
CA GLU A 60 5.55 -0.45 10.88
C GLU A 60 5.81 0.67 9.87
N ARG A 61 4.84 1.58 9.69
CA ARG A 61 5.02 2.74 8.82
C ARG A 61 6.06 3.74 9.35
N LEU A 62 6.10 3.95 10.66
CA LEU A 62 7.13 4.75 11.31
C LEU A 62 8.53 4.17 11.04
N ARG A 63 8.68 2.84 11.18
CA ARG A 63 9.94 2.16 10.89
C ARG A 63 10.43 2.38 9.47
N VAL A 64 9.58 2.10 8.47
CA VAL A 64 9.98 2.26 7.06
C VAL A 64 10.18 3.72 6.67
N ALA A 65 9.45 4.65 7.26
CA ALA A 65 9.64 6.08 7.03
C ALA A 65 10.98 6.60 7.59
N MET A 66 11.54 5.90 8.59
CA MET A 66 12.90 6.12 9.09
C MET A 66 13.97 5.28 8.35
N GLY A 67 13.62 4.61 7.26
CA GLY A 67 14.55 3.78 6.50
C GLY A 67 14.82 2.39 7.09
N MET A 68 14.14 2.01 8.18
CA MET A 68 14.28 0.68 8.78
C MET A 68 13.49 -0.38 8.02
N SER A 69 13.84 -1.64 8.21
CA SER A 69 13.04 -2.78 7.71
C SER A 69 11.82 -3.05 8.59
N LEU A 70 10.78 -3.66 8.00
CA LEU A 70 9.64 -4.16 8.76
C LEU A 70 10.09 -5.21 9.78
N ARG A 71 9.40 -5.27 10.93
CA ARG A 71 9.62 -6.35 11.91
C ARG A 71 9.10 -7.67 11.34
N LYS A 72 9.73 -8.76 11.74
CA LYS A 72 9.20 -10.10 11.43
C LYS A 72 7.92 -10.34 12.23
N VAL A 73 6.88 -10.86 11.59
CA VAL A 73 5.58 -11.14 12.24
C VAL A 73 5.72 -12.16 13.38
N THR A 74 6.74 -13.02 13.31
CA THR A 74 7.02 -14.07 14.29
C THR A 74 7.94 -13.63 15.44
N GLU A 75 8.40 -12.38 15.43
CA GLU A 75 9.36 -11.87 16.41
C GLU A 75 8.74 -10.72 17.22
N HIS A 76 8.69 -10.89 18.54
CA HIS A 76 8.32 -9.80 19.42
C HIS A 76 9.48 -8.80 19.53
N ALA A 77 9.25 -7.57 19.12
CA ALA A 77 10.23 -6.50 19.21
C ALA A 77 9.54 -5.12 19.33
N PRO A 78 10.12 -4.16 20.06
CA PRO A 78 9.66 -2.78 20.08
C PRO A 78 9.78 -2.15 18.69
N ILE A 79 9.05 -1.06 18.45
CA ILE A 79 9.11 -0.32 17.17
C ILE A 79 10.49 0.30 17.01
N SER A 80 11.12 0.72 18.10
CA SER A 80 12.45 1.33 18.16
C SER A 80 13.61 0.36 17.89
N LYS A 81 13.39 -0.97 17.90
CA LYS A 81 14.48 -1.95 17.68
C LYS A 81 15.24 -1.67 16.39
N GLY A 82 16.55 -1.41 16.51
CA GLY A 82 17.44 -1.13 15.37
C GLY A 82 17.42 0.33 14.93
N VAL A 83 16.85 1.24 15.73
CA VAL A 83 16.80 2.67 15.42
C VAL A 83 18.19 3.30 15.36
N GLU A 84 19.11 2.83 16.17
CA GLU A 84 20.52 3.24 16.18
C GLU A 84 21.18 3.15 14.81
N ALA A 85 20.83 2.14 14.02
CA ALA A 85 21.29 2.00 12.65
C ALA A 85 20.68 3.01 11.66
N SER A 86 19.58 3.67 12.06
CA SER A 86 18.89 4.68 11.24
C SER A 86 19.32 6.11 11.55
N VAL A 87 19.95 6.33 12.70
CA VAL A 87 20.42 7.64 13.15
C VAL A 87 21.76 8.04 12.48
N ILE A 88 22.33 7.15 11.67
CA ILE A 88 23.60 7.38 10.98
C ILE A 88 23.39 8.34 9.80
N GLU A 89 24.14 9.43 9.73
CA GLU A 89 24.04 10.48 8.69
C GLU A 89 24.27 9.92 7.28
N GLU A 90 25.14 8.93 7.12
CA GLU A 90 25.54 8.34 5.84
C GLU A 90 24.74 7.08 5.47
N LYS A 91 23.52 6.93 5.97
CA LYS A 91 22.72 5.76 5.64
C LYS A 91 22.22 5.78 4.21
N TYR A 92 22.67 4.84 3.39
CA TYR A 92 22.14 4.61 2.05
C TYR A 92 20.84 3.81 2.06
N TYR A 93 20.06 3.96 0.98
CA TYR A 93 18.91 3.11 0.75
C TYR A 93 19.30 1.65 0.59
N GLU A 94 18.87 0.83 1.52
CA GLU A 94 19.02 -0.62 1.45
C GLU A 94 17.74 -1.25 0.91
N PRO A 95 17.80 -2.03 -0.18
CA PRO A 95 16.65 -2.81 -0.62
C PRO A 95 16.16 -3.78 0.47
N PRO A 96 14.88 -4.16 0.46
CA PRO A 96 13.85 -3.73 -0.49
C PRO A 96 13.27 -2.35 -0.16
N LEU A 97 13.07 -1.51 -1.20
CA LEU A 97 12.49 -0.17 -1.02
C LEU A 97 10.97 -0.20 -0.87
N ILE A 98 10.31 -1.13 -1.55
CA ILE A 98 8.85 -1.33 -1.46
C ILE A 98 8.59 -2.62 -0.67
N ASN A 99 7.76 -2.48 0.37
CA ASN A 99 7.48 -3.56 1.31
C ASN A 99 5.98 -3.75 1.50
N VAL A 100 5.59 -4.94 2.00
CA VAL A 100 4.20 -5.25 2.35
C VAL A 100 4.10 -5.49 3.84
N ILE A 101 3.30 -4.69 4.54
CA ILE A 101 2.89 -4.96 5.92
C ILE A 101 1.89 -6.12 5.87
N LYS A 102 2.35 -7.33 6.16
CA LYS A 102 1.60 -8.57 5.95
C LYS A 102 0.24 -8.58 6.67
N PHE A 103 0.20 -8.14 7.92
CA PHE A 103 -1.03 -8.08 8.71
C PHE A 103 -1.97 -6.93 8.34
N ALA A 104 -1.51 -5.98 7.53
CA ALA A 104 -2.34 -4.94 6.93
C ALA A 104 -2.94 -5.33 5.58
N CYS A 105 -2.45 -6.43 4.98
CA CYS A 105 -2.91 -6.92 3.69
C CYS A 105 -4.25 -7.63 3.82
N ASN A 106 -5.22 -7.27 2.96
CA ASN A 106 -6.56 -7.84 2.98
C ASN A 106 -6.69 -9.12 2.12
N SER A 107 -5.58 -9.76 1.74
CA SER A 107 -5.57 -10.99 0.91
C SER A 107 -6.53 -10.93 -0.29
N CYS A 108 -6.51 -9.79 -1.00
CA CYS A 108 -7.37 -9.60 -2.17
C CYS A 108 -7.16 -10.73 -3.19
N PRO A 109 -8.22 -11.24 -3.82
CA PRO A 109 -8.10 -12.29 -4.82
C PRO A 109 -7.19 -11.83 -5.98
N GLU A 110 -6.31 -12.71 -6.45
CA GLU A 110 -5.40 -12.38 -7.55
C GLU A 110 -6.16 -12.06 -8.83
N LYS A 111 -6.99 -13.00 -9.25
CA LYS A 111 -7.86 -12.84 -10.41
C LYS A 111 -8.98 -13.86 -10.34
N ARG A 112 -10.21 -13.39 -10.33
CA ARG A 112 -11.38 -14.26 -10.41
C ARG A 112 -12.51 -13.62 -11.21
N VAL A 113 -13.36 -14.46 -11.77
CA VAL A 113 -14.65 -14.06 -12.36
C VAL A 113 -15.73 -14.53 -11.39
N MET A 114 -16.63 -13.66 -11.02
CA MET A 114 -17.70 -13.99 -10.08
C MET A 114 -19.03 -13.42 -10.52
N ILE A 115 -20.10 -14.05 -10.08
CA ILE A 115 -21.48 -13.60 -10.29
C ILE A 115 -21.93 -12.83 -9.06
N THR A 116 -22.47 -11.66 -9.27
CA THR A 116 -22.99 -10.79 -8.21
C THR A 116 -24.46 -11.06 -7.93
N GLU A 117 -25.00 -10.45 -6.88
CA GLU A 117 -26.41 -10.45 -6.54
C GLU A 117 -27.31 -9.87 -7.66
N GLY A 118 -26.75 -9.17 -8.64
CA GLY A 118 -27.45 -8.67 -9.81
C GLY A 118 -27.91 -9.72 -10.82
N CYS A 119 -27.56 -11.01 -10.62
CA CYS A 119 -28.01 -12.10 -11.49
C CYS A 119 -29.52 -12.27 -11.45
N GLN A 120 -30.18 -12.20 -12.62
CA GLN A 120 -31.65 -12.30 -12.74
C GLN A 120 -32.10 -13.74 -13.06
N GLY A 121 -31.22 -14.72 -13.19
CA GLY A 121 -31.59 -16.08 -13.55
C GLY A 121 -32.31 -16.17 -14.90
N CYS A 122 -31.87 -15.40 -15.91
CA CYS A 122 -32.54 -15.28 -17.21
C CYS A 122 -32.70 -16.64 -17.90
N LEU A 123 -33.78 -16.79 -18.67
CA LEU A 123 -34.18 -18.05 -19.30
C LEU A 123 -33.14 -18.57 -20.35
N GLU A 124 -32.52 -17.66 -21.10
CA GLU A 124 -31.59 -18.01 -22.16
C GLU A 124 -30.18 -18.41 -21.64
N HIS A 125 -29.87 -18.09 -20.39
CA HIS A 125 -28.60 -18.40 -19.74
C HIS A 125 -27.35 -18.12 -20.61
N PRO A 126 -27.18 -16.94 -21.24
CA PRO A 126 -26.11 -16.74 -22.22
C PRO A 126 -24.72 -16.92 -21.63
N CYS A 127 -24.55 -16.68 -20.32
CA CYS A 127 -23.29 -16.90 -19.62
C CYS A 127 -22.90 -18.39 -19.52
N VAL A 128 -23.89 -19.28 -19.47
CA VAL A 128 -23.67 -20.74 -19.48
C VAL A 128 -23.28 -21.20 -20.89
N GLU A 129 -24.03 -20.76 -21.87
CA GLU A 129 -23.86 -21.16 -23.28
C GLU A 129 -22.49 -20.73 -23.86
N VAL A 130 -22.02 -19.53 -23.52
CA VAL A 130 -20.71 -19.04 -24.04
C VAL A 130 -19.51 -19.61 -23.34
N CYS A 131 -19.69 -20.38 -22.25
CA CYS A 131 -18.58 -20.86 -21.45
C CYS A 131 -17.84 -22.04 -22.10
N PRO A 132 -16.61 -21.89 -22.61
CA PRO A 132 -15.91 -22.94 -23.33
C PRO A 132 -15.50 -24.11 -22.43
N LYS A 133 -15.48 -23.88 -21.10
CA LYS A 133 -15.11 -24.89 -20.10
C LYS A 133 -16.31 -25.44 -19.32
N LYS A 134 -17.53 -24.97 -19.69
CA LYS A 134 -18.78 -25.33 -18.96
C LYS A 134 -18.68 -25.09 -17.44
N ALA A 135 -17.85 -24.13 -17.06
CA ALA A 135 -17.63 -23.76 -15.65
C ALA A 135 -18.78 -22.90 -15.07
N VAL A 136 -19.72 -22.45 -15.90
CA VAL A 136 -20.91 -21.71 -15.47
C VAL A 136 -22.10 -22.64 -15.51
N HIS A 137 -22.86 -22.75 -14.43
CA HIS A 137 -24.05 -23.56 -14.31
C HIS A 137 -25.14 -22.83 -13.54
N MET A 138 -26.38 -23.33 -13.64
CA MET A 138 -27.51 -22.79 -12.89
C MET A 138 -27.74 -23.59 -11.62
N GLU A 139 -27.89 -22.89 -10.50
CA GLU A 139 -28.25 -23.46 -9.22
C GLU A 139 -29.14 -22.47 -8.45
N GLY A 140 -30.24 -22.96 -7.85
CA GLY A 140 -31.14 -22.12 -7.06
C GLY A 140 -31.72 -20.91 -7.82
N GLY A 141 -31.89 -21.03 -9.16
CA GLY A 141 -32.42 -19.93 -10.00
C GLY A 141 -31.39 -18.84 -10.35
N ARG A 142 -30.11 -19.05 -10.05
CA ARG A 142 -29.01 -18.13 -10.35
C ARG A 142 -27.85 -18.87 -11.02
N SER A 143 -27.04 -18.13 -11.75
CA SER A 143 -25.81 -18.69 -12.31
C SER A 143 -24.74 -18.76 -11.22
N HIS A 144 -23.94 -19.82 -11.25
CA HIS A 144 -22.77 -20.04 -10.43
C HIS A 144 -21.54 -20.34 -11.30
N ILE A 145 -20.36 -20.04 -10.81
CA ILE A 145 -19.10 -20.31 -11.49
C ILE A 145 -18.28 -21.28 -10.65
N ASP A 146 -17.94 -22.42 -11.22
CA ASP A 146 -16.93 -23.32 -10.68
C ASP A 146 -15.54 -22.67 -10.86
N GLU A 147 -14.92 -22.23 -9.74
CA GLU A 147 -13.64 -21.51 -9.75
C GLU A 147 -12.48 -22.40 -10.25
N ASP A 148 -12.55 -23.71 -10.02
CA ASP A 148 -11.50 -24.67 -10.41
C ASP A 148 -11.54 -24.96 -11.93
N ALA A 149 -12.72 -25.06 -12.51
CA ALA A 149 -12.92 -25.25 -13.93
C ALA A 149 -12.77 -23.94 -14.74
N CYS A 150 -12.88 -22.78 -14.08
CA CYS A 150 -12.90 -21.48 -14.73
C CYS A 150 -11.51 -21.00 -15.17
N ILE A 151 -11.30 -20.86 -16.49
CA ILE A 151 -10.07 -20.30 -17.08
C ILE A 151 -10.00 -18.76 -17.06
N LYS A 152 -10.99 -18.09 -16.45
CA LYS A 152 -11.02 -16.61 -16.26
C LYS A 152 -10.97 -15.81 -17.57
N CYS A 153 -11.47 -16.37 -18.68
CA CYS A 153 -11.44 -15.75 -20.01
C CYS A 153 -12.35 -14.52 -20.14
N GLY A 154 -13.43 -14.42 -19.36
CA GLY A 154 -14.32 -13.26 -19.35
C GLY A 154 -15.48 -13.31 -20.36
N LYS A 155 -15.63 -14.34 -21.21
CA LYS A 155 -16.73 -14.42 -22.20
C LYS A 155 -18.12 -14.32 -21.58
N CYS A 156 -18.32 -14.94 -20.42
CA CYS A 156 -19.59 -14.86 -19.68
C CYS A 156 -19.90 -13.45 -19.18
N LEU A 157 -18.88 -12.64 -18.88
CA LEU A 157 -19.03 -11.25 -18.49
C LEU A 157 -19.57 -10.41 -19.66
N GLU A 158 -19.02 -10.60 -20.84
CA GLU A 158 -19.46 -9.89 -22.07
C GLU A 158 -20.87 -10.30 -22.51
N ALA A 159 -21.21 -11.58 -22.30
CA ALA A 159 -22.52 -12.13 -22.67
C ALA A 159 -23.67 -11.75 -21.71
N CYS A 160 -23.36 -11.29 -20.49
CA CYS A 160 -24.39 -10.99 -19.50
C CYS A 160 -25.08 -9.65 -19.75
N PRO A 161 -26.38 -9.62 -20.15
CA PRO A 161 -27.06 -8.35 -20.44
C PRO A 161 -27.32 -7.48 -19.19
N TYR A 162 -27.22 -8.09 -18.00
CA TYR A 162 -27.43 -7.39 -16.71
C TYR A 162 -26.13 -6.92 -16.08
N ASN A 163 -24.96 -7.16 -16.69
CA ASN A 163 -23.64 -6.88 -16.09
C ASN A 163 -23.46 -7.51 -14.69
N ALA A 164 -24.15 -8.62 -14.44
CA ALA A 164 -24.11 -9.31 -13.15
C ALA A 164 -22.82 -10.11 -12.92
N ILE A 165 -21.99 -10.25 -13.95
CA ILE A 165 -20.71 -10.96 -13.86
C ILE A 165 -19.58 -9.95 -13.87
N ILE A 166 -18.70 -10.05 -12.88
CA ILE A 166 -17.57 -9.13 -12.73
C ILE A 166 -16.23 -9.89 -12.68
N LYS A 167 -15.19 -9.21 -13.13
CA LYS A 167 -13.82 -9.68 -12.99
C LYS A 167 -13.15 -8.89 -11.89
N GLN A 168 -12.73 -9.59 -10.84
CA GLN A 168 -11.95 -9.01 -9.77
C GLN A 168 -10.47 -9.32 -9.97
N GLU A 169 -9.64 -8.33 -9.76
CA GLU A 169 -8.19 -8.45 -9.77
C GLU A 169 -7.62 -7.68 -8.57
N ARG A 170 -6.56 -8.23 -7.97
CA ARG A 170 -5.84 -7.58 -6.89
C ARG A 170 -5.30 -6.23 -7.37
N PRO A 171 -5.69 -5.09 -6.75
CA PRO A 171 -5.34 -3.76 -7.29
C PRO A 171 -3.84 -3.51 -7.39
N CYS A 172 -3.04 -3.98 -6.42
CA CYS A 172 -1.60 -3.81 -6.43
C CYS A 172 -0.93 -4.65 -7.54
N SER A 173 -1.39 -5.89 -7.77
CA SER A 173 -0.88 -6.74 -8.83
C SER A 173 -1.26 -6.20 -10.21
N LYS A 174 -2.53 -5.76 -10.37
CA LYS A 174 -3.01 -5.13 -11.61
C LYS A 174 -2.21 -3.88 -11.99
N ALA A 175 -1.76 -3.11 -10.99
CA ALA A 175 -0.99 -1.89 -11.20
C ALA A 175 0.51 -2.15 -11.45
N CYS A 176 0.98 -3.38 -11.26
CA CYS A 176 2.38 -3.72 -11.41
C CYS A 176 2.72 -4.07 -12.85
N GLY A 177 3.35 -3.14 -13.57
CA GLY A 177 3.79 -3.38 -14.97
C GLY A 177 4.88 -4.46 -15.12
N MET A 178 5.57 -4.81 -14.03
CA MET A 178 6.62 -5.84 -14.01
C MET A 178 6.10 -7.22 -13.58
N ASN A 179 4.80 -7.37 -13.29
CA ASN A 179 4.23 -8.60 -12.73
C ASN A 179 4.99 -9.15 -11.52
N ALA A 180 5.52 -8.26 -10.69
CA ALA A 180 6.34 -8.60 -9.52
C ALA A 180 5.52 -8.92 -8.26
N ILE A 181 4.18 -8.93 -8.33
CA ILE A 181 3.31 -9.14 -7.15
C ILE A 181 2.50 -10.41 -7.30
N GLY A 182 2.84 -11.37 -6.48
CA GLY A 182 2.14 -12.64 -6.29
C GLY A 182 1.41 -12.73 -4.96
N SER A 183 1.15 -13.97 -4.52
CA SER A 183 0.59 -14.32 -3.21
C SER A 183 1.55 -15.18 -2.41
N ASP A 184 1.58 -14.95 -1.10
CA ASP A 184 2.17 -15.90 -0.16
C ASP A 184 1.19 -17.05 0.17
N GLU A 185 1.62 -17.98 1.03
CA GLU A 185 0.82 -19.14 1.48
C GLU A 185 -0.53 -18.78 2.15
N TYR A 186 -0.67 -17.55 2.64
CA TYR A 186 -1.91 -17.02 3.24
C TYR A 186 -2.72 -16.15 2.26
N GLY A 187 -2.38 -16.14 0.98
CA GLY A 187 -3.06 -15.33 -0.03
C GLY A 187 -2.76 -13.83 0.08
N ARG A 188 -1.80 -13.40 0.91
CA ARG A 188 -1.41 -11.99 1.05
C ARG A 188 -0.44 -11.62 -0.06
N ALA A 189 -0.42 -10.32 -0.42
CA ALA A 189 0.51 -9.83 -1.42
C ALA A 189 1.96 -10.11 -1.03
N GLU A 190 2.74 -10.60 -1.99
CA GLU A 190 4.17 -10.81 -1.88
C GLU A 190 4.87 -10.18 -3.08
N ILE A 191 5.95 -9.46 -2.83
CA ILE A 191 6.70 -8.77 -3.87
C ILE A 191 7.96 -9.58 -4.19
N ASP A 192 8.07 -10.01 -5.44
CA ASP A 192 9.30 -10.57 -6.01
C ASP A 192 10.28 -9.41 -6.19
N GLN A 193 11.28 -9.33 -5.31
CA GLN A 193 12.23 -8.22 -5.29
C GLN A 193 13.18 -8.22 -6.48
N ASP A 194 13.41 -9.38 -7.11
CA ASP A 194 14.25 -9.48 -8.30
C ASP A 194 13.58 -8.87 -9.54
N LYS A 195 12.25 -8.85 -9.56
CA LYS A 195 11.45 -8.20 -10.62
C LYS A 195 11.04 -6.77 -10.28
N CYS A 196 11.09 -6.38 -9.01
CA CYS A 196 10.59 -5.11 -8.55
C CYS A 196 11.53 -3.96 -8.90
N VAL A 197 11.03 -3.01 -9.70
CA VAL A 197 11.77 -1.77 -10.05
C VAL A 197 11.46 -0.59 -9.13
N SER A 198 10.85 -0.84 -7.99
CA SER A 198 10.54 0.18 -6.95
C SER A 198 9.76 1.41 -7.41
N CYS A 199 8.94 1.29 -8.47
CA CYS A 199 8.19 2.41 -9.06
C CYS A 199 7.03 2.94 -8.19
N GLY A 200 6.61 2.23 -7.15
CA GLY A 200 5.57 2.64 -6.20
C GLY A 200 4.12 2.57 -6.69
N GLN A 201 3.82 2.09 -7.91
CA GLN A 201 2.45 2.02 -8.43
C GLN A 201 1.53 1.14 -7.58
N CYS A 202 2.04 0.05 -7.05
CA CYS A 202 1.33 -0.84 -6.13
C CYS A 202 0.95 -0.14 -4.81
N LEU A 203 1.80 0.75 -4.29
CA LEU A 203 1.54 1.54 -3.09
C LEU A 203 0.35 2.48 -3.29
N VAL A 204 0.31 3.17 -4.43
CA VAL A 204 -0.79 4.08 -4.79
C VAL A 204 -2.09 3.33 -4.96
N SER A 205 -2.04 2.13 -5.56
CA SER A 205 -3.21 1.33 -5.92
C SER A 205 -3.77 0.50 -4.77
N CYS A 206 -3.01 0.29 -3.67
CA CYS A 206 -3.48 -0.49 -2.54
C CYS A 206 -4.51 0.30 -1.70
N PRO A 207 -5.80 -0.10 -1.66
CA PRO A 207 -6.81 0.62 -0.88
C PRO A 207 -6.66 0.39 0.63
N PHE A 208 -6.03 -0.71 1.03
CA PHE A 208 -5.78 -1.08 2.43
C PHE A 208 -4.51 -0.48 2.99
N SER A 209 -3.77 0.27 2.19
CA SER A 209 -2.49 0.86 2.63
C SER A 209 -1.47 -0.14 3.19
N ALA A 210 -1.53 -1.40 2.74
CA ALA A 210 -0.63 -2.45 3.20
C ALA A 210 0.77 -2.34 2.58
N ILE A 211 0.89 -1.67 1.43
CA ILE A 211 2.17 -1.48 0.76
C ILE A 211 2.77 -0.14 1.19
N VAL A 212 4.05 -0.17 1.52
CA VAL A 212 4.81 0.96 2.07
C VAL A 212 6.17 1.07 1.38
N ASP A 213 6.67 2.28 1.35
CA ASP A 213 7.99 2.65 0.83
C ASP A 213 8.94 3.02 1.99
N LYS A 214 10.21 2.63 1.88
CA LYS A 214 11.24 3.15 2.78
C LYS A 214 11.48 4.63 2.48
N GLY A 215 11.55 5.44 3.54
CA GLY A 215 11.82 6.87 3.47
C GLY A 215 13.18 7.22 4.09
N GLN A 216 13.68 8.40 3.78
CA GLN A 216 14.91 8.96 4.37
C GLN A 216 14.68 10.38 4.93
N ILE A 217 13.44 10.69 5.31
CA ILE A 217 13.13 12.02 5.86
C ILE A 217 13.97 12.32 7.11
N PHE A 218 14.16 11.31 7.97
CA PHE A 218 14.95 11.44 9.19
C PHE A 218 16.42 11.76 8.87
N GLN A 219 17.06 10.95 8.03
CA GLN A 219 18.46 11.13 7.64
C GLN A 219 18.68 12.46 6.89
N THR A 220 17.72 12.86 6.07
CA THR A 220 17.77 14.17 5.37
C THR A 220 17.78 15.33 6.39
N ILE A 221 16.93 15.26 7.43
CA ILE A 221 16.90 16.30 8.46
C ILE A 221 18.19 16.28 9.29
N MET A 222 18.73 15.09 9.63
CA MET A 222 20.00 14.99 10.33
C MET A 222 21.15 15.58 9.50
N ALA A 223 21.19 15.31 8.19
CA ALA A 223 22.16 15.91 7.29
C ALA A 223 22.03 17.43 7.19
N LEU A 224 20.79 17.96 7.16
CA LEU A 224 20.53 19.41 7.17
C LEU A 224 20.95 20.10 8.49
N LYS A 225 20.99 19.35 9.61
CA LYS A 225 21.45 19.85 10.92
C LYS A 225 22.97 19.74 11.10
N SER A 226 23.64 18.94 10.28
CA SER A 226 25.08 18.79 10.32
C SER A 226 25.77 19.92 9.54
N GLU A 227 27.08 19.99 9.62
CA GLU A 227 27.90 20.92 8.83
C GLU A 227 28.13 20.44 7.38
N THR A 228 27.59 19.26 7.03
CA THR A 228 27.74 18.66 5.69
C THR A 228 26.89 19.37 4.67
N PRO A 229 27.44 19.82 3.53
CA PRO A 229 26.65 20.50 2.51
C PRO A 229 25.67 19.54 1.85
N VAL A 230 24.38 19.90 1.86
CA VAL A 230 23.28 19.11 1.27
C VAL A 230 22.89 19.70 -0.07
N TYR A 231 22.89 18.89 -1.13
CA TYR A 231 22.50 19.30 -2.48
C TYR A 231 21.20 18.60 -2.89
N ALA A 232 20.21 19.36 -3.33
CA ALA A 232 18.95 18.82 -3.83
C ALA A 232 18.94 18.80 -5.37
N ILE A 233 18.71 17.62 -5.95
CA ILE A 233 18.41 17.47 -7.38
C ILE A 233 16.89 17.36 -7.52
N VAL A 234 16.28 18.34 -8.16
CA VAL A 234 14.81 18.45 -8.27
C VAL A 234 14.38 18.15 -9.69
N ALA A 235 13.53 17.13 -9.86
CA ALA A 235 12.99 16.79 -11.17
C ALA A 235 12.01 17.87 -11.67
N PRO A 236 11.95 18.15 -13.00
CA PRO A 236 11.05 19.17 -13.57
C PRO A 236 9.56 18.95 -13.24
N ALA A 237 9.16 17.71 -12.99
CA ALA A 237 7.79 17.35 -12.61
C ALA A 237 7.29 18.01 -11.32
N ILE A 238 8.17 18.61 -10.50
CA ILE A 238 7.78 19.33 -9.29
C ILE A 238 6.89 20.55 -9.63
N ALA A 239 7.11 21.20 -10.77
CA ALA A 239 6.34 22.38 -11.18
C ALA A 239 4.82 22.12 -11.28
N GLY A 240 4.40 20.88 -11.56
CA GLY A 240 2.99 20.49 -11.62
C GLY A 240 2.39 19.98 -10.30
N GLN A 241 3.19 19.87 -9.23
CA GLN A 241 2.72 19.31 -7.97
C GLN A 241 2.13 20.35 -7.01
N PHE A 242 2.44 21.62 -7.21
CA PHE A 242 1.99 22.73 -6.38
C PHE A 242 1.21 23.73 -7.24
N PRO A 243 -0.13 23.55 -7.38
CA PRO A 243 -0.96 24.45 -8.19
C PRO A 243 -0.83 25.92 -7.72
N GLY A 244 -0.56 26.83 -8.65
CA GLY A 244 -0.43 28.26 -8.36
C GLY A 244 0.91 28.69 -7.74
N MET A 245 1.87 27.78 -7.62
CA MET A 245 3.21 28.12 -7.13
C MET A 245 4.16 28.38 -8.31
N GLU A 246 4.74 29.56 -8.34
CA GLU A 246 5.76 29.92 -9.34
C GLU A 246 7.10 29.20 -9.04
N ASN A 247 7.89 28.91 -10.09
CA ASN A 247 9.18 28.22 -9.98
C ASN A 247 10.17 28.94 -9.04
N ASN A 248 10.13 30.26 -8.96
CA ASN A 248 10.99 31.03 -8.06
C ASN A 248 10.64 30.81 -6.58
N LYS A 249 9.35 30.64 -6.27
CA LYS A 249 8.90 30.29 -4.90
C LYS A 249 9.31 28.89 -4.52
N ILE A 250 9.25 27.94 -5.46
CA ILE A 250 9.74 26.57 -5.24
C ILE A 250 11.23 26.60 -4.92
N ARG A 251 12.02 27.36 -5.69
CA ARG A 251 13.46 27.51 -5.43
C ARG A 251 13.74 28.10 -4.05
N GLY A 252 13.02 29.15 -3.65
CA GLY A 252 13.17 29.77 -2.32
C GLY A 252 12.78 28.84 -1.15
N ALA A 253 11.94 27.82 -1.39
CA ALA A 253 11.58 26.84 -0.37
C ALA A 253 12.70 25.81 -0.09
N PHE A 254 13.69 25.69 -0.97
CA PHE A 254 14.87 24.81 -0.81
C PHE A 254 16.12 25.57 -0.32
N GLN A 255 16.05 26.86 -0.16
CA GLN A 255 17.09 27.72 0.40
C GLN A 255 16.84 28.00 1.89
#